data_43889652b8ada4915d41dbefa9ad85e2
#
_entry.id   43889652b8ada4915d41dbefa9ad85e2
#
_cell.length_a   1.000
_cell.length_b   1.000
_cell.length_c   1.000
_cell.angle_alpha   90.00
_cell.angle_beta   90.00
_cell.angle_gamma   90.00
#
_symmetry.space_group_name_H-M   'P 1'
#
loop_
_entity.id
_entity.type
_entity.pdbx_description
1 polymer ?
#
loop_
_entity_poly.entity_id
_entity_poly.type
_entity_poly.pdbx_seq_one_letter_code
_entity_poly.pdbx_strand_id
1 'polypeptide(L)'
;MKKILLLGDSIRMNYAPYVYRKLCDKAQVVTSEENCRFAKYTLHELPAWLKTFGTPDIVHWNNGLWDAHHFDGVAPLTPVADYAKELERIARLLKATGATVIFATSTPARPENPEWDNGEIQEYNRAAVTVMERNGIAVNPLYGVVAGHEGEYLCDDLIHLNREGIQKVGQAVVDVLSNLL
;
A
#
# COMPACT_ATOMS: atom_id res chain seq x y z
N MET A 1 -12.03 1.71 21.25
CA MET A 1 -11.28 0.84 20.31
C MET A 1 -10.84 1.72 19.15
N LYS A 2 -9.53 1.76 18.83
CA LYS A 2 -9.02 2.57 17.72
C LYS A 2 -9.54 2.08 16.38
N LYS A 3 -9.81 3.02 15.47
CA LYS A 3 -10.21 2.72 14.09
C LYS A 3 -8.99 2.75 13.17
N ILE A 4 -8.75 1.65 12.48
CA ILE A 4 -7.69 1.50 11.50
C ILE A 4 -8.32 1.49 10.10
N LEU A 5 -7.89 2.39 9.23
CA LEU A 5 -8.26 2.42 7.81
C LEU A 5 -7.13 1.84 6.98
N LEU A 6 -7.40 0.77 6.22
CA LEU A 6 -6.47 0.21 5.25
C LEU A 6 -6.83 0.72 3.85
N LEU A 7 -5.89 1.40 3.21
CA LEU A 7 -5.97 1.86 1.82
C LEU A 7 -4.86 1.24 0.99
N GLY A 8 -5.13 0.90 -0.26
CA GLY A 8 -4.13 0.34 -1.17
C GLY A 8 -4.74 -0.45 -2.32
N ASP A 9 -3.87 -0.95 -3.15
CA ASP A 9 -4.20 -1.74 -4.34
C ASP A 9 -4.61 -3.19 -4.04
N SER A 10 -4.49 -4.07 -5.04
CA SER A 10 -4.85 -5.49 -4.91
C SER A 10 -3.99 -6.24 -3.89
N ILE A 11 -2.75 -5.80 -3.63
CA ILE A 11 -1.90 -6.39 -2.59
C ILE A 11 -2.51 -6.13 -1.21
N ARG A 12 -3.01 -4.89 -0.94
CA ARG A 12 -3.78 -4.61 0.27
C ARG A 12 -5.05 -5.48 0.34
N MET A 13 -5.74 -5.66 -0.77
CA MET A 13 -6.93 -6.52 -0.80
C MET A 13 -6.59 -7.97 -0.44
N ASN A 14 -5.44 -8.48 -0.86
CA ASN A 14 -4.98 -9.83 -0.50
C ASN A 14 -4.76 -9.97 1.01
N TYR A 15 -4.05 -9.06 1.67
CA TYR A 15 -3.72 -9.20 3.09
C TYR A 15 -4.76 -8.64 4.06
N ALA A 16 -5.66 -7.75 3.63
CA ALA A 16 -6.63 -7.12 4.53
C ALA A 16 -7.48 -8.11 5.34
N PRO A 17 -7.99 -9.23 4.79
CA PRO A 17 -8.70 -10.23 5.58
C PRO A 17 -7.84 -10.89 6.67
N TYR A 18 -6.54 -11.05 6.45
CA TYR A 18 -5.62 -11.55 7.46
C TYR A 18 -5.45 -10.55 8.60
N VAL A 19 -5.21 -9.28 8.27
CA VAL A 19 -5.08 -8.19 9.25
C VAL A 19 -6.36 -8.05 10.08
N TYR A 20 -7.52 -8.08 9.42
CA TYR A 20 -8.82 -8.05 10.11
C TYR A 20 -8.92 -9.17 11.16
N ARG A 21 -8.67 -10.43 10.77
CA ARG A 21 -8.75 -11.57 11.71
C ARG A 21 -7.79 -11.46 12.90
N LYS A 22 -6.64 -10.83 12.71
CA LYS A 22 -5.62 -10.67 13.76
C LYS A 22 -5.88 -9.52 14.72
N LEU A 23 -6.63 -8.51 14.29
CA LEU A 23 -6.83 -7.28 15.05
C LEU A 23 -8.30 -6.98 15.43
N CYS A 24 -9.27 -7.80 15.00
CA CYS A 24 -10.69 -7.52 15.20
C CYS A 24 -11.15 -7.46 16.67
N ASP A 25 -10.40 -8.06 17.58
CA ASP A 25 -10.60 -7.98 19.04
C ASP A 25 -9.91 -6.76 19.68
N LYS A 26 -9.03 -6.07 18.98
CA LYS A 26 -8.19 -4.98 19.47
C LYS A 26 -8.50 -3.63 18.82
N ALA A 27 -8.95 -3.64 17.58
CA ALA A 27 -9.22 -2.44 16.77
C ALA A 27 -10.40 -2.64 15.84
N GLN A 28 -11.06 -1.54 15.46
CA GLN A 28 -11.99 -1.53 14.34
C GLN A 28 -11.22 -1.38 13.04
N VAL A 29 -10.98 -2.49 12.32
CA VAL A 29 -10.33 -2.46 11.02
C VAL A 29 -11.38 -2.23 9.94
N VAL A 30 -11.23 -1.17 9.16
CA VAL A 30 -12.07 -0.82 8.01
C VAL A 30 -11.22 -0.71 6.75
N THR A 31 -11.79 -1.01 5.61
CA THR A 31 -11.11 -0.93 4.31
C THR A 31 -12.12 -0.70 3.20
N SER A 32 -11.71 -0.05 2.10
CA SER A 32 -12.52 0.00 0.89
C SER A 32 -12.63 -1.40 0.28
N GLU A 33 -13.80 -1.75 -0.22
CA GLU A 33 -13.97 -2.95 -1.08
C GLU A 33 -13.33 -2.73 -2.45
N GLU A 34 -13.11 -1.48 -2.83
CA GLU A 34 -12.47 -1.12 -4.09
C GLU A 34 -10.95 -1.24 -4.02
N ASN A 35 -10.37 -1.58 -5.18
CA ASN A 35 -8.95 -1.43 -5.42
C ASN A 35 -8.61 0.07 -5.52
N CYS A 36 -7.67 0.57 -4.68
CA CYS A 36 -7.27 1.98 -4.70
C CYS A 36 -6.39 2.33 -5.90
N ARG A 37 -5.99 1.37 -6.72
CA ARG A 37 -5.29 1.54 -8.00
C ARG A 37 -4.06 2.45 -7.89
N PHE A 38 -3.91 3.38 -8.86
CA PHE A 38 -2.81 4.35 -8.93
C PHE A 38 -3.06 5.58 -8.02
N ALA A 39 -2.00 6.32 -7.72
CA ALA A 39 -2.04 7.42 -6.74
C ALA A 39 -3.07 8.50 -7.08
N LYS A 40 -3.21 8.88 -8.35
CA LYS A 40 -4.19 9.89 -8.77
C LYS A 40 -5.65 9.45 -8.54
N TYR A 41 -5.95 8.15 -8.70
CA TYR A 41 -7.26 7.58 -8.39
C TYR A 41 -7.51 7.63 -6.88
N THR A 42 -6.54 7.20 -6.08
CA THR A 42 -6.60 7.31 -4.61
C THR A 42 -6.88 8.76 -4.19
N LEU A 43 -6.15 9.73 -4.75
CA LEU A 43 -6.35 11.14 -4.45
C LEU A 43 -7.76 11.64 -4.77
N HIS A 44 -8.33 11.15 -5.88
CA HIS A 44 -9.70 11.51 -6.29
C HIS A 44 -10.75 10.95 -5.32
N GLU A 45 -10.62 9.67 -4.96
CA GLU A 45 -11.62 8.96 -4.15
C GLU A 45 -11.48 9.19 -2.64
N LEU A 46 -10.30 9.61 -2.18
CA LEU A 46 -10.00 9.74 -0.75
C LEU A 46 -11.04 10.55 0.05
N PRO A 47 -11.56 11.71 -0.42
CA PRO A 47 -12.59 12.44 0.30
C PRO A 47 -13.88 11.64 0.49
N ALA A 48 -14.29 10.85 -0.52
CA ALA A 48 -15.48 10.00 -0.44
C ALA A 48 -15.26 8.84 0.54
N TRP A 49 -14.10 8.21 0.51
CA TRP A 49 -13.75 7.14 1.47
C TRP A 49 -13.69 7.65 2.91
N LEU A 50 -13.06 8.81 3.16
CA LEU A 50 -13.02 9.42 4.50
C LEU A 50 -14.41 9.77 5.01
N LYS A 51 -15.31 10.22 4.11
CA LYS A 51 -16.71 10.44 4.46
C LYS A 51 -17.42 9.14 4.83
N THR A 52 -17.18 8.06 4.10
CA THR A 52 -17.82 6.75 4.31
C THR A 52 -17.34 6.07 5.59
N PHE A 53 -16.01 6.05 5.82
CA PHE A 53 -15.43 5.34 6.97
C PHE A 53 -15.33 6.21 8.22
N GLY A 54 -15.56 7.52 8.10
CA GLY A 54 -15.37 8.49 9.18
C GLY A 54 -13.89 8.68 9.52
N THR A 55 -13.61 9.45 10.57
CA THR A 55 -12.25 9.78 10.98
C THR A 55 -11.53 8.55 11.53
N PRO A 56 -10.43 8.08 10.90
CA PRO A 56 -9.61 7.01 11.43
C PRO A 56 -8.64 7.53 12.50
N ASP A 57 -8.22 6.66 13.42
CA ASP A 57 -7.11 6.92 14.34
C ASP A 57 -5.76 6.55 13.70
N ILE A 58 -5.77 5.53 12.85
CA ILE A 58 -4.59 5.02 12.15
C ILE A 58 -4.97 4.78 10.69
N VAL A 59 -4.10 5.19 9.77
CA VAL A 59 -4.20 4.85 8.34
C VAL A 59 -2.96 4.08 7.92
N HIS A 60 -3.13 2.89 7.38
CA HIS A 60 -2.09 2.13 6.69
C HIS A 60 -2.39 2.19 5.19
N TRP A 61 -1.50 2.79 4.43
CA TRP A 61 -1.75 3.19 3.04
C TRP A 61 -0.62 2.74 2.11
N ASN A 62 -0.99 2.31 0.91
CA ASN A 62 -0.07 1.95 -0.17
C ASN A 62 -0.59 2.50 -1.51
N ASN A 63 0.31 2.95 -2.36
CA ASN A 63 0.19 3.16 -3.80
C ASN A 63 1.57 2.94 -4.44
N GLY A 64 1.62 2.68 -5.73
CA GLY A 64 2.85 2.61 -6.51
C GLY A 64 2.90 1.46 -7.51
N LEU A 65 2.37 0.29 -7.18
CA LEU A 65 2.42 -0.87 -8.08
C LEU A 65 1.66 -0.60 -9.39
N TRP A 66 0.48 0.01 -9.30
CA TRP A 66 -0.27 0.45 -10.48
C TRP A 66 0.37 1.63 -11.20
N ASP A 67 1.02 2.53 -10.45
CA ASP A 67 1.73 3.68 -11.03
C ASP A 67 2.92 3.24 -11.87
N ALA A 68 3.65 2.20 -11.43
CA ALA A 68 4.80 1.60 -12.11
C ALA A 68 4.41 0.57 -13.20
N HIS A 69 3.12 0.33 -13.43
CA HIS A 69 2.64 -0.69 -14.38
C HIS A 69 2.78 -0.23 -15.83
N HIS A 70 3.40 -1.06 -16.67
CA HIS A 70 3.53 -0.86 -18.12
C HIS A 70 2.31 -1.40 -18.86
N PHE A 71 1.19 -0.71 -18.75
CA PHE A 71 -0.10 -1.15 -19.28
C PHE A 71 -0.11 -1.33 -20.81
N ASP A 72 0.67 -0.52 -21.52
CA ASP A 72 0.81 -0.55 -22.97
C ASP A 72 2.17 -1.11 -23.43
N GLY A 73 3.01 -1.54 -22.49
CA GLY A 73 4.36 -2.04 -22.76
C GLY A 73 5.38 -0.96 -23.16
N VAL A 74 5.02 0.33 -23.08
CA VAL A 74 5.87 1.45 -23.55
C VAL A 74 6.43 2.24 -22.36
N ALA A 75 5.58 2.59 -21.39
CA ALA A 75 5.97 3.43 -20.25
C ALA A 75 5.13 3.11 -19.02
N PRO A 76 5.62 3.43 -17.81
CA PRO A 76 4.81 3.35 -16.60
C PRO A 76 3.54 4.20 -16.71
N LEU A 77 2.44 3.73 -16.11
CA LEU A 77 1.14 4.39 -16.14
C LEU A 77 1.20 5.83 -15.63
N THR A 78 1.99 6.07 -14.57
CA THR A 78 2.18 7.40 -13.97
C THR A 78 3.66 7.71 -13.92
N PRO A 79 4.17 8.75 -14.58
CA PRO A 79 5.56 9.16 -14.44
C PRO A 79 5.94 9.35 -12.96
N VAL A 80 7.12 8.88 -12.54
CA VAL A 80 7.54 8.87 -11.11
C VAL A 80 7.47 10.26 -10.46
N ALA A 81 7.75 11.32 -11.22
CA ALA A 81 7.66 12.70 -10.71
C ALA A 81 6.22 13.14 -10.43
N ASP A 82 5.25 12.66 -11.20
CA ASP A 82 3.83 12.96 -10.98
C ASP A 82 3.28 12.09 -9.86
N TYR A 83 3.67 10.80 -9.79
CA TYR A 83 3.39 9.93 -8.67
C TYR A 83 3.82 10.57 -7.33
N ALA A 84 5.05 11.07 -7.24
CA ALA A 84 5.54 11.73 -6.03
C ALA A 84 4.69 12.97 -5.63
N LYS A 85 4.23 13.78 -6.61
CA LYS A 85 3.34 14.92 -6.36
C LYS A 85 1.96 14.48 -5.84
N GLU A 86 1.42 13.38 -6.41
CA GLU A 86 0.13 12.86 -5.95
C GLU A 86 0.24 12.30 -4.53
N LEU A 87 1.32 11.58 -4.22
CA LEU A 87 1.57 11.09 -2.86
C LEU A 87 1.68 12.23 -1.84
N GLU A 88 2.37 13.32 -2.18
CA GLU A 88 2.46 14.50 -1.33
C GLU A 88 1.08 15.08 -0.98
N ARG A 89 0.15 15.11 -1.95
CA ARG A 89 -1.22 15.59 -1.76
C ARG A 89 -2.03 14.64 -0.90
N ILE A 90 -1.92 13.32 -1.15
CA ILE A 90 -2.59 12.28 -0.34
C ILE A 90 -2.09 12.36 1.11
N ALA A 91 -0.78 12.42 1.31
CA ALA A 91 -0.16 12.51 2.63
C ALA A 91 -0.71 13.70 3.44
N ARG A 92 -0.83 14.87 2.81
CA ARG A 92 -1.41 16.07 3.47
C ARG A 92 -2.89 15.87 3.86
N LEU A 93 -3.70 15.28 2.97
CA LEU A 93 -5.10 15.00 3.25
C LEU A 93 -5.26 13.99 4.39
N LEU A 94 -4.48 12.91 4.39
CA LEU A 94 -4.52 11.91 5.44
C LEU A 94 -4.06 12.50 6.79
N LYS A 95 -2.98 13.27 6.82
CA LYS A 95 -2.52 13.96 8.04
C LYS A 95 -3.54 14.97 8.57
N ALA A 96 -4.27 15.64 7.70
CA ALA A 96 -5.31 16.59 8.10
C ALA A 96 -6.49 15.94 8.87
N THR A 97 -6.64 14.61 8.79
CA THR A 97 -7.61 13.86 9.60
C THR A 97 -7.22 13.75 11.09
N GLY A 98 -5.94 14.01 11.42
CA GLY A 98 -5.38 13.77 12.74
C GLY A 98 -4.91 12.32 12.97
N ALA A 99 -5.07 11.43 11.99
CA ALA A 99 -4.66 10.03 12.10
C ALA A 99 -3.14 9.87 12.12
N THR A 100 -2.65 8.83 12.80
CA THR A 100 -1.30 8.31 12.59
C THR A 100 -1.25 7.61 11.23
N VAL A 101 -0.47 8.14 10.28
CA VAL A 101 -0.35 7.58 8.93
C VAL A 101 0.91 6.74 8.82
N ILE A 102 0.78 5.57 8.19
CA ILE A 102 1.88 4.68 7.82
C ILE A 102 1.76 4.40 6.33
N PHE A 103 2.84 4.57 5.60
CA PHE A 103 2.92 4.20 4.19
C PHE A 103 3.58 2.83 4.03
N ALA A 104 3.04 1.98 3.19
CA ALA A 104 3.65 0.70 2.84
C ALA A 104 4.26 0.75 1.45
N THR A 105 5.51 0.30 1.31
CA THR A 105 6.15 0.18 0.00
C THR A 105 5.48 -0.90 -0.84
N SER A 106 5.46 -0.71 -2.17
CA SER A 106 4.99 -1.71 -3.12
C SER A 106 5.87 -2.97 -3.06
N THR A 107 5.26 -4.15 -3.15
CA THR A 107 5.94 -5.43 -3.24
C THR A 107 6.58 -5.63 -4.63
N PRO A 108 7.62 -6.48 -4.78
CA PRO A 108 8.13 -6.83 -6.10
C PRO A 108 7.16 -7.70 -6.89
N ALA A 109 7.34 -7.75 -8.21
CA ALA A 109 6.81 -8.76 -9.11
C ALA A 109 7.80 -9.94 -9.24
N ARG A 110 7.36 -11.09 -9.78
CA ARG A 110 8.31 -12.12 -10.23
C ARG A 110 9.16 -11.58 -11.38
N PRO A 111 10.47 -11.92 -11.46
CA PRO A 111 11.37 -11.38 -12.48
C PRO A 111 10.94 -11.62 -13.93
N GLU A 112 10.18 -12.67 -14.18
CA GLU A 112 9.63 -13.01 -15.49
C GLU A 112 8.34 -12.26 -15.86
N ASN A 113 7.85 -11.38 -14.98
CA ASN A 113 6.66 -10.59 -15.25
C ASN A 113 6.92 -9.56 -16.36
N PRO A 114 6.15 -9.55 -17.46
CA PRO A 114 6.41 -8.66 -18.59
C PRO A 114 5.89 -7.21 -18.38
N GLU A 115 5.05 -6.99 -17.38
CA GLU A 115 4.34 -5.72 -17.18
C GLU A 115 4.92 -4.87 -16.04
N TRP A 116 5.82 -5.45 -15.22
CA TRP A 116 6.50 -4.78 -14.12
C TRP A 116 8.00 -5.07 -14.11
N ASP A 117 8.79 -4.03 -13.98
CA ASP A 117 10.22 -4.09 -13.71
C ASP A 117 10.51 -3.79 -12.23
N ASN A 118 11.24 -4.69 -11.56
CA ASN A 118 11.54 -4.52 -10.13
C ASN A 118 12.51 -3.36 -9.85
N GLY A 119 13.32 -2.96 -10.81
CA GLY A 119 14.16 -1.77 -10.71
C GLY A 119 13.32 -0.49 -10.68
N GLU A 120 12.29 -0.44 -11.53
CA GLU A 120 11.32 0.66 -11.55
C GLU A 120 10.45 0.66 -10.28
N ILE A 121 9.91 -0.50 -9.85
CA ILE A 121 9.17 -0.58 -8.57
C ILE A 121 10.00 -0.01 -7.43
N GLN A 122 11.31 -0.30 -7.38
CA GLN A 122 12.19 0.28 -6.36
C GLN A 122 12.40 1.78 -6.56
N GLU A 123 12.40 2.30 -7.78
CA GLU A 123 12.45 3.74 -8.03
C GLU A 123 11.20 4.44 -7.48
N TYR A 124 10.00 3.89 -7.73
CA TYR A 124 8.75 4.39 -7.14
C TYR A 124 8.76 4.30 -5.62
N ASN A 125 9.25 3.21 -5.05
CA ASN A 125 9.40 3.07 -3.61
C ASN A 125 10.36 4.11 -3.02
N ARG A 126 11.50 4.39 -3.66
CA ARG A 126 12.43 5.46 -3.21
C ARG A 126 11.78 6.84 -3.27
N ALA A 127 11.05 7.14 -4.35
CA ALA A 127 10.31 8.39 -4.47
C ALA A 127 9.25 8.53 -3.36
N ALA A 128 8.50 7.45 -3.08
CA ALA A 128 7.52 7.41 -2.01
C ALA A 128 8.18 7.63 -0.64
N VAL A 129 9.24 6.90 -0.32
CA VAL A 129 9.98 7.06 0.96
C VAL A 129 10.43 8.50 1.15
N THR A 130 10.99 9.14 0.11
CA THR A 130 11.40 10.54 0.16
C THR A 130 10.22 11.48 0.49
N VAL A 131 9.05 11.23 -0.09
CA VAL A 131 7.83 12.00 0.22
C VAL A 131 7.39 11.75 1.67
N MET A 132 7.41 10.50 2.13
CA MET A 132 7.00 10.14 3.50
C MET A 132 7.92 10.75 4.55
N GLU A 133 9.22 10.71 4.34
CA GLU A 133 10.22 11.34 5.24
C GLU A 133 9.97 12.85 5.39
N ARG A 134 9.74 13.57 4.27
CA ARG A 134 9.41 15.01 4.29
C ARG A 134 8.14 15.33 5.07
N ASN A 135 7.19 14.39 5.09
CA ASN A 135 5.91 14.55 5.77
C ASN A 135 5.91 13.97 7.20
N GLY A 136 7.02 13.37 7.67
CA GLY A 136 7.10 12.71 8.97
C GLY A 136 6.17 11.50 9.09
N ILE A 137 5.96 10.79 7.97
CA ILE A 137 5.14 9.57 7.89
C ILE A 137 6.06 8.35 8.00
N ALA A 138 5.73 7.42 8.90
CA ALA A 138 6.46 6.16 9.04
C ALA A 138 6.25 5.27 7.81
N VAL A 139 7.28 4.48 7.46
CA VAL A 139 7.24 3.55 6.33
C VAL A 139 7.26 2.11 6.83
N ASN A 140 6.34 1.30 6.31
CA ASN A 140 6.35 -0.17 6.44
C ASN A 140 6.99 -0.77 5.17
N PRO A 141 8.22 -1.34 5.24
CA PRO A 141 8.99 -1.72 4.06
C PRO A 141 8.55 -3.09 3.50
N LEU A 142 7.31 -3.21 3.00
CA LEU A 142 6.75 -4.48 2.52
C LEU A 142 7.50 -5.05 1.29
N TYR A 143 8.19 -4.21 0.51
CA TYR A 143 9.06 -4.70 -0.57
C TYR A 143 10.05 -5.76 -0.05
N GLY A 144 10.74 -5.45 1.05
CA GLY A 144 11.74 -6.33 1.64
C GLY A 144 11.18 -7.62 2.24
N VAL A 145 9.87 -7.70 2.50
CA VAL A 145 9.23 -8.93 2.99
C VAL A 145 9.13 -9.98 1.89
N VAL A 146 8.98 -9.55 0.62
CA VAL A 146 8.76 -10.43 -0.53
C VAL A 146 10.04 -10.60 -1.37
N ALA A 147 10.91 -9.59 -1.40
CA ALA A 147 12.14 -9.59 -2.20
C ALA A 147 13.04 -10.79 -1.85
N GLY A 148 13.44 -11.55 -2.88
CA GLY A 148 14.19 -12.80 -2.77
C GLY A 148 13.34 -14.04 -2.48
N HIS A 149 12.02 -13.87 -2.32
CA HIS A 149 11.04 -14.94 -2.08
C HIS A 149 9.86 -14.87 -3.07
N GLU A 150 10.02 -14.19 -4.21
CA GLU A 150 8.93 -13.96 -5.16
C GLU A 150 8.32 -15.28 -5.64
N GLY A 151 9.17 -16.31 -5.85
CA GLY A 151 8.72 -17.65 -6.23
C GLY A 151 7.92 -18.38 -5.15
N GLU A 152 8.15 -18.05 -3.87
CA GLU A 152 7.46 -18.66 -2.72
C GLU A 152 6.17 -17.91 -2.36
N TYR A 153 6.16 -16.57 -2.50
CA TYR A 153 5.11 -15.72 -1.93
C TYR A 153 4.14 -15.16 -2.96
N LEU A 154 4.45 -15.24 -4.26
CA LEU A 154 3.57 -14.76 -5.32
C LEU A 154 2.85 -15.89 -6.06
N CYS A 155 1.65 -15.61 -6.54
CA CYS A 155 0.84 -16.49 -7.38
C CYS A 155 1.48 -16.69 -8.78
N ASP A 156 0.86 -17.57 -9.56
CA ASP A 156 1.27 -17.84 -10.95
C ASP A 156 0.97 -16.67 -11.90
N ASP A 157 0.17 -15.68 -11.47
CA ASP A 157 -0.01 -14.41 -12.16
C ASP A 157 1.18 -13.45 -12.00
N LEU A 158 2.23 -13.87 -11.28
CA LEU A 158 3.52 -13.22 -11.14
C LEU A 158 3.52 -11.92 -10.33
N ILE A 159 2.39 -11.56 -9.68
CA ILE A 159 2.25 -10.26 -8.98
C ILE A 159 1.49 -10.37 -7.65
N HIS A 160 0.38 -11.11 -7.60
CA HIS A 160 -0.43 -11.20 -6.40
C HIS A 160 0.14 -12.17 -5.36
N LEU A 161 -0.14 -11.89 -4.09
CA LEU A 161 0.30 -12.73 -2.97
C LEU A 161 -0.47 -14.05 -2.96
N ASN A 162 0.25 -15.16 -2.89
CA ASN A 162 -0.33 -16.47 -2.59
C ASN A 162 -0.61 -16.59 -1.09
N ARG A 163 -1.08 -17.76 -0.64
CA ARG A 163 -1.45 -17.99 0.76
C ARG A 163 -0.30 -17.70 1.73
N GLU A 164 0.93 -18.06 1.39
CA GLU A 164 2.10 -17.83 2.23
C GLU A 164 2.50 -16.37 2.23
N GLY A 165 2.56 -15.72 1.07
CA GLY A 165 2.80 -14.30 0.92
C GLY A 165 1.79 -13.45 1.70
N ILE A 166 0.48 -13.82 1.66
CA ILE A 166 -0.56 -13.17 2.47
C ILE A 166 -0.24 -13.26 3.97
N GLN A 167 0.26 -14.40 4.45
CA GLN A 167 0.61 -14.55 5.85
C GLN A 167 1.83 -13.69 6.22
N LYS A 168 2.88 -13.69 5.40
CA LYS A 168 4.12 -12.94 5.67
C LYS A 168 3.89 -11.43 5.61
N VAL A 169 3.31 -10.95 4.52
CA VAL A 169 3.02 -9.52 4.32
C VAL A 169 1.96 -9.04 5.32
N GLY A 170 0.89 -9.82 5.51
CA GLY A 170 -0.15 -9.51 6.48
C GLY A 170 0.38 -9.46 7.91
N GLN A 171 1.32 -10.34 8.29
CA GLN A 171 1.93 -10.30 9.61
C GLN A 171 2.80 -9.05 9.79
N ALA A 172 3.59 -8.66 8.79
CA ALA A 172 4.36 -7.42 8.84
C ALA A 172 3.47 -6.17 9.02
N VAL A 173 2.27 -6.18 8.40
CA VAL A 173 1.28 -5.11 8.61
C VAL A 173 0.70 -5.17 10.03
N VAL A 174 0.36 -6.35 10.54
CA VAL A 174 -0.15 -6.54 11.91
C VAL A 174 0.87 -6.06 12.94
N ASP A 175 2.15 -6.38 12.77
CA ASP A 175 3.21 -6.01 13.72
C ASP A 175 3.34 -4.49 13.84
N VAL A 176 3.37 -3.79 12.71
CA VAL A 176 3.45 -2.32 12.69
C VAL A 176 2.20 -1.68 13.32
N LEU A 177 1.01 -2.19 13.01
CA LEU A 177 -0.24 -1.67 13.53
C LEU A 177 -0.41 -1.96 15.03
N SER A 178 0.02 -3.14 15.49
CA SER A 178 -0.08 -3.54 16.91
C SER A 178 0.73 -2.63 17.83
N ASN A 179 1.86 -2.09 17.36
CA ASN A 179 2.69 -1.16 18.11
C ASN A 179 2.01 0.20 18.35
N LEU A 180 0.90 0.47 17.66
CA LEU A 180 0.15 1.73 17.76
C LEU A 180 -1.18 1.56 18.54
N LEU A 181 -1.53 0.34 18.93
CA LEU A 181 -2.76 0.05 19.68
C LEU A 181 -2.55 0.17 21.18
#